data_4d93ee2dcf9c1f253555199ddcf5a19f
#
_entry.id   4d93ee2dcf9c1f253555199ddcf5a19f
#
_cell.length_a   1.000
_cell.length_b   1.000
_cell.length_c   1.000
_cell.angle_alpha   90.00
_cell.angle_beta   90.00
_cell.angle_gamma   90.00
#
_symmetry.space_group_name_H-M   'P 1'
#
loop_
_entity.id
_entity.type
_entity.pdbx_description
1 polymer ?
#
loop_
_entity_poly.entity_id
_entity_poly.type
_entity_poly.pdbx_seq_one_letter_code
_entity_poly.pdbx_strand_id
1 'polypeptide(L)'
;IKNFKIKIIQLNKKIKILKKNKLKIVEDKILRAINSSDANLIIFAENNYPYLIEKLKFPKIQNIINDNQTVIIGGTRTDNETKSYYNSLFAINKIKIKKFDKKILVPFGEFLPMRNFFSFIEQISGPQDFSNGLDNRLIKIGEELSFIPVICYEIIFYWKLINKINYDADILINITNDKWFGSLLGPYQHLYLTKLRASEFNKPIIRVSNNGVSAIIDNKSNILAYSKLNNYEEIEHSFTYRKNNSLFVFHKFFLFSLIFLFFITIFFSKNKTNE
;
A
#
# COMPACT_ATOMS: atom_id res chain seq x y z
N ILE A 1 -13.83 -19.75 -5.32
CA ILE A 1 -12.35 -19.83 -5.30
C ILE A 1 -11.85 -19.08 -6.52
N LYS A 2 -10.98 -18.09 -6.33
CA LYS A 2 -10.36 -17.33 -7.41
C LYS A 2 -8.87 -17.62 -7.44
N ASN A 3 -8.31 -17.77 -8.62
CA ASN A 3 -6.88 -18.02 -8.83
C ASN A 3 -6.28 -16.91 -9.68
N PHE A 4 -5.22 -16.30 -9.21
CA PHE A 4 -4.48 -15.25 -9.91
C PHE A 4 -2.99 -15.56 -9.88
N LYS A 5 -2.34 -15.42 -11.02
CA LYS A 5 -0.88 -15.39 -11.08
C LYS A 5 -0.42 -13.97 -10.78
N ILE A 6 0.35 -13.82 -9.72
CA ILE A 6 0.84 -12.53 -9.21
C ILE A 6 2.34 -12.48 -9.38
N LYS A 7 2.85 -11.35 -9.85
CA LYS A 7 4.28 -11.01 -9.85
C LYS A 7 4.51 -9.77 -9.02
N ILE A 8 5.31 -9.88 -7.97
CA ILE A 8 5.77 -8.73 -7.18
C ILE A 8 7.21 -8.39 -7.53
N ILE A 9 7.50 -7.10 -7.65
CA ILE A 9 8.81 -6.63 -8.12
C ILE A 9 9.39 -5.62 -7.14
N GLN A 10 10.47 -6.01 -6.50
CA GLN A 10 11.28 -5.17 -5.62
C GLN A 10 12.45 -4.58 -6.42
N LEU A 11 12.32 -3.32 -6.84
CA LEU A 11 13.33 -2.69 -7.72
C LEU A 11 14.62 -2.30 -6.99
N ASN A 12 14.58 -2.16 -5.68
CA ASN A 12 15.67 -1.61 -4.87
C ASN A 12 16.22 -0.28 -5.44
N LYS A 13 15.31 0.57 -5.88
CA LYS A 13 15.62 1.87 -6.46
C LYS A 13 16.19 2.80 -5.39
N LYS A 14 17.35 3.40 -5.65
CA LYS A 14 17.96 4.41 -4.75
C LYS A 14 17.15 5.71 -4.78
N ILE A 15 16.84 6.27 -3.59
CA ILE A 15 16.09 7.54 -3.42
C ILE A 15 17.03 8.73 -3.65
N LYS A 16 17.75 8.82 -4.71
CA LYS A 16 18.48 10.06 -5.05
C LYS A 16 17.77 10.73 -6.22
N ILE A 17 17.82 12.07 -6.27
CA ILE A 17 17.42 12.80 -7.49
C ILE A 17 18.18 12.18 -8.63
N LEU A 18 17.48 11.42 -9.45
CA LEU A 18 18.10 10.68 -10.55
C LEU A 18 18.32 11.64 -11.72
N LYS A 19 19.54 11.68 -12.25
CA LYS A 19 19.79 12.33 -13.55
C LYS A 19 18.93 11.67 -14.63
N LYS A 20 18.54 12.42 -15.67
CA LYS A 20 17.62 11.98 -16.76
C LYS A 20 17.97 10.58 -17.33
N ASN A 21 19.25 10.29 -17.52
CA ASN A 21 19.69 8.96 -18.00
C ASN A 21 19.36 7.83 -17.02
N LYS A 22 19.38 8.08 -15.72
CA LYS A 22 19.03 7.06 -14.69
C LYS A 22 17.53 6.82 -14.59
N LEU A 23 16.70 7.82 -14.88
CA LEU A 23 15.23 7.67 -14.94
C LEU A 23 14.87 6.68 -16.06
N LYS A 24 15.49 6.81 -17.24
CA LYS A 24 15.30 5.88 -18.36
C LYS A 24 15.69 4.45 -18.00
N ILE A 25 16.82 4.25 -17.32
CA ILE A 25 17.25 2.92 -16.87
C ILE A 25 16.20 2.27 -15.94
N VAL A 26 15.59 3.06 -15.04
CA VAL A 26 14.51 2.56 -14.16
C VAL A 26 13.28 2.20 -14.97
N GLU A 27 12.86 3.06 -15.91
CA GLU A 27 11.75 2.80 -16.80
C GLU A 27 11.97 1.51 -17.60
N ASP A 28 13.17 1.34 -18.21
CA ASP A 28 13.51 0.15 -19.00
C ASP A 28 13.48 -1.14 -18.15
N LYS A 29 13.85 -1.06 -16.86
CA LYS A 29 13.72 -2.18 -15.92
C LYS A 29 12.25 -2.52 -15.67
N ILE A 30 11.42 -1.51 -15.46
CA ILE A 30 9.97 -1.69 -15.26
C ILE A 30 9.36 -2.37 -16.50
N LEU A 31 9.63 -1.83 -17.68
CA LEU A 31 9.08 -2.37 -18.93
C LEU A 31 9.55 -3.81 -19.20
N ARG A 32 10.84 -4.12 -18.93
CA ARG A 32 11.35 -5.48 -19.05
C ARG A 32 10.66 -6.45 -18.10
N ALA A 33 10.51 -6.07 -16.81
CA ALA A 33 9.86 -6.90 -15.81
C ALA A 33 8.38 -7.18 -16.13
N ILE A 34 7.69 -6.23 -16.77
CA ILE A 34 6.32 -6.42 -17.27
C ILE A 34 6.31 -7.36 -18.46
N ASN A 35 7.15 -7.10 -19.48
CA ASN A 35 7.16 -7.85 -20.74
C ASN A 35 7.60 -9.32 -20.56
N SER A 36 8.38 -9.61 -19.51
CA SER A 36 8.86 -10.97 -19.20
C SER A 36 7.86 -11.81 -18.40
N SER A 37 6.63 -11.34 -18.16
CA SER A 37 5.67 -12.02 -17.29
C SER A 37 4.32 -12.20 -17.94
N ASP A 38 3.71 -13.36 -17.70
CA ASP A 38 2.32 -13.68 -18.02
C ASP A 38 1.37 -13.54 -16.81
N ALA A 39 1.87 -13.00 -15.68
CA ALA A 39 1.08 -12.80 -14.48
C ALA A 39 -0.10 -11.86 -14.73
N ASN A 40 -1.27 -12.20 -14.15
CA ASN A 40 -2.47 -11.36 -14.24
C ASN A 40 -2.29 -10.03 -13.52
N LEU A 41 -1.53 -10.05 -12.41
CA LEU A 41 -1.29 -8.89 -11.56
C LEU A 41 0.20 -8.69 -11.35
N ILE A 42 0.74 -7.58 -11.84
CA ILE A 42 2.15 -7.22 -11.72
C ILE A 42 2.24 -5.99 -10.82
N ILE A 43 2.96 -6.11 -9.68
CA ILE A 43 2.92 -5.08 -8.65
C ILE A 43 4.32 -4.56 -8.37
N PHE A 44 4.48 -3.25 -8.51
CA PHE A 44 5.66 -2.47 -8.13
C PHE A 44 5.41 -1.70 -6.83
N ALA A 45 6.48 -1.28 -6.20
CA ALA A 45 6.42 -0.56 -4.93
C ALA A 45 6.05 0.93 -5.08
N GLU A 46 5.93 1.59 -3.93
CA GLU A 46 5.74 3.03 -3.79
C GLU A 46 6.85 3.81 -4.51
N ASN A 47 6.46 4.86 -5.25
CA ASN A 47 7.36 5.75 -5.99
C ASN A 47 8.34 5.03 -6.94
N ASN A 48 7.97 3.85 -7.43
CA ASN A 48 8.79 3.15 -8.41
C ASN A 48 8.72 3.78 -9.79
N TYR A 49 7.57 4.35 -10.20
CA TYR A 49 7.50 5.07 -11.47
C TYR A 49 8.45 6.28 -11.44
N PRO A 50 9.33 6.43 -12.46
CA PRO A 50 10.45 7.37 -12.33
C PRO A 50 10.10 8.82 -12.65
N TYR A 51 8.97 9.07 -13.32
CA TYR A 51 8.60 10.41 -13.79
C TYR A 51 7.44 10.98 -13.00
N LEU A 52 7.38 12.32 -12.93
CA LEU A 52 6.20 13.04 -12.45
C LEU A 52 5.04 12.83 -13.43
N ILE A 53 3.86 12.52 -12.88
CA ILE A 53 2.67 12.22 -13.66
C ILE A 53 1.76 13.45 -13.63
N GLU A 54 1.78 14.22 -14.72
CA GLU A 54 0.92 15.39 -14.91
C GLU A 54 -0.42 15.03 -15.54
N LYS A 55 -0.43 13.99 -16.37
CA LYS A 55 -1.62 13.44 -17.02
C LYS A 55 -1.69 11.94 -16.76
N LEU A 56 -2.88 11.43 -16.53
CA LEU A 56 -3.11 10.02 -16.21
C LEU A 56 -2.94 9.15 -17.48
N LYS A 57 -1.71 9.02 -17.96
CA LYS A 57 -1.35 8.29 -19.18
C LYS A 57 -0.06 7.49 -18.97
N PHE A 58 -0.09 6.22 -19.34
CA PHE A 58 1.06 5.31 -19.28
C PHE A 58 1.21 4.53 -20.59
N PRO A 59 1.40 5.21 -21.75
CA PRO A 59 1.32 4.56 -23.06
C PRO A 59 2.32 3.42 -23.23
N LYS A 60 3.55 3.55 -22.71
CA LYS A 60 4.55 2.48 -22.81
C LYS A 60 4.13 1.22 -22.06
N ILE A 61 3.50 1.35 -20.88
CA ILE A 61 3.00 0.21 -20.12
C ILE A 61 1.79 -0.38 -20.83
N GLN A 62 0.82 0.45 -21.23
CA GLN A 62 -0.41 -0.01 -21.89
C GLN A 62 -0.15 -0.73 -23.22
N ASN A 63 0.92 -0.37 -23.93
CA ASN A 63 1.29 -1.00 -25.20
C ASN A 63 1.87 -2.41 -25.03
N ILE A 64 2.48 -2.73 -23.89
CA ILE A 64 3.15 -4.02 -23.67
C ILE A 64 2.34 -5.01 -22.84
N ILE A 65 1.34 -4.56 -22.09
CA ILE A 65 0.50 -5.46 -21.29
C ILE A 65 -0.57 -6.14 -22.15
N ASN A 66 -0.91 -7.38 -21.75
CA ASN A 66 -1.97 -8.15 -22.34
C ASN A 66 -3.35 -7.77 -21.76
N ASP A 67 -4.43 -8.18 -22.41
CA ASP A 67 -5.80 -7.83 -22.01
C ASP A 67 -6.16 -8.29 -20.59
N ASN A 68 -5.57 -9.41 -20.14
CA ASN A 68 -5.81 -10.00 -18.82
C ASN A 68 -4.81 -9.53 -17.76
N GLN A 69 -3.93 -8.58 -18.10
CA GLN A 69 -2.92 -8.08 -17.18
C GLN A 69 -3.30 -6.72 -16.61
N THR A 70 -2.95 -6.54 -15.34
CA THR A 70 -3.01 -5.24 -14.67
C THR A 70 -1.68 -4.99 -13.96
N VAL A 71 -1.11 -3.82 -14.21
CA VAL A 71 0.10 -3.34 -13.54
C VAL A 71 -0.31 -2.38 -12.43
N ILE A 72 0.19 -2.63 -11.22
CA ILE A 72 0.07 -1.73 -10.08
C ILE A 72 1.43 -1.12 -9.81
N ILE A 73 1.50 0.21 -9.77
CA ILE A 73 2.75 0.93 -9.55
C ILE A 73 2.52 2.23 -8.78
N GLY A 74 3.44 2.52 -7.84
CA GLY A 74 3.46 3.79 -7.12
C GLY A 74 4.24 4.86 -7.88
N GLY A 75 3.76 6.10 -7.80
CA GLY A 75 4.42 7.27 -8.39
C GLY A 75 3.91 8.58 -7.83
N THR A 76 4.65 9.65 -8.09
CA THR A 76 4.23 11.01 -7.75
C THR A 76 3.44 11.61 -8.91
N ARG A 77 2.25 12.13 -8.62
CA ARG A 77 1.47 12.91 -9.58
C ARG A 77 1.27 14.34 -9.14
N THR A 78 1.04 15.22 -10.08
CA THR A 78 0.58 16.57 -9.84
C THR A 78 -0.83 16.77 -10.42
N ASP A 79 -1.55 17.66 -9.79
CA ASP A 79 -2.80 18.21 -10.30
C ASP A 79 -2.54 19.64 -10.75
N ASN A 80 -2.68 19.88 -12.05
CA ASN A 80 -2.34 21.17 -12.64
C ASN A 80 -3.32 22.29 -12.26
N GLU A 81 -4.57 21.94 -11.90
CA GLU A 81 -5.59 22.91 -11.51
C GLU A 81 -5.31 23.43 -10.08
N THR A 82 -5.05 22.48 -9.16
CA THR A 82 -4.81 22.81 -7.74
C THR A 82 -3.34 23.02 -7.41
N LYS A 83 -2.43 22.76 -8.34
CA LYS A 83 -0.96 22.75 -8.13
C LYS A 83 -0.52 21.81 -6.99
N SER A 84 -1.34 20.81 -6.69
CA SER A 84 -1.13 19.87 -5.60
C SER A 84 -0.32 18.66 -6.05
N TYR A 85 0.53 18.14 -5.15
CA TYR A 85 1.30 16.91 -5.35
C TYR A 85 0.68 15.78 -4.55
N TYR A 86 0.64 14.60 -5.14
CA TYR A 86 0.08 13.40 -4.50
C TYR A 86 1.05 12.22 -4.62
N ASN A 87 1.19 11.48 -3.53
CA ASN A 87 1.78 10.15 -3.54
C ASN A 87 0.68 9.17 -3.93
N SER A 88 0.80 8.51 -5.08
CA SER A 88 -0.31 7.79 -5.70
C SER A 88 0.05 6.36 -6.07
N LEU A 89 -0.94 5.49 -5.97
CA LEU A 89 -0.96 4.15 -6.55
C LEU A 89 -1.79 4.18 -7.83
N PHE A 90 -1.25 3.61 -8.90
CA PHE A 90 -1.93 3.45 -10.18
C PHE A 90 -2.17 1.98 -10.48
N ALA A 91 -3.39 1.65 -10.89
CA ALA A 91 -3.75 0.36 -11.47
C ALA A 91 -4.03 0.56 -12.95
N ILE A 92 -3.17 0.00 -13.78
CA ILE A 92 -3.08 0.24 -15.22
C ILE A 92 -3.41 -1.07 -15.93
N ASN A 93 -4.50 -1.11 -16.66
CA ASN A 93 -4.75 -2.15 -17.65
C ASN A 93 -4.76 -1.55 -19.06
N LYS A 94 -4.94 -2.37 -20.06
CA LYS A 94 -4.87 -1.95 -21.47
C LYS A 94 -5.82 -0.81 -21.84
N ILE A 95 -7.00 -0.76 -21.18
CA ILE A 95 -8.09 0.15 -21.51
C ILE A 95 -8.22 1.30 -20.52
N LYS A 96 -8.04 1.01 -19.21
CA LYS A 96 -8.35 1.95 -18.13
C LYS A 96 -7.17 2.12 -17.18
N ILE A 97 -7.09 3.31 -16.60
CA ILE A 97 -6.19 3.63 -15.51
C ILE A 97 -7.04 4.07 -14.32
N LYS A 98 -6.83 3.42 -13.18
CA LYS A 98 -7.41 3.84 -11.90
C LYS A 98 -6.30 4.32 -11.00
N LYS A 99 -6.59 5.33 -10.18
CA LYS A 99 -5.64 5.87 -9.21
C LYS A 99 -6.21 5.83 -7.80
N PHE A 100 -5.32 5.85 -6.85
CA PHE A 100 -5.62 6.12 -5.45
C PHE A 100 -4.52 7.00 -4.89
N ASP A 101 -4.89 8.15 -4.36
CA ASP A 101 -3.97 9.09 -3.74
C ASP A 101 -3.90 8.81 -2.23
N LYS A 102 -2.70 8.81 -1.68
CA LYS A 102 -2.44 8.54 -0.27
C LYS A 102 -3.25 9.45 0.63
N LYS A 103 -3.98 8.88 1.58
CA LYS A 103 -4.90 9.62 2.47
C LYS A 103 -4.27 10.02 3.80
N ILE A 104 -3.28 9.25 4.27
CA ILE A 104 -2.62 9.48 5.55
C ILE A 104 -1.15 9.74 5.25
N LEU A 105 -0.78 11.01 5.32
CA LEU A 105 0.58 11.45 5.03
C LEU A 105 1.47 11.31 6.27
N VAL A 106 2.76 11.09 6.03
CA VAL A 106 3.78 11.00 7.09
C VAL A 106 4.21 12.42 7.47
N PRO A 107 3.97 12.86 8.73
CA PRO A 107 4.49 14.13 9.20
C PRO A 107 6.01 14.20 9.07
N PHE A 108 6.53 15.35 8.71
CA PHE A 108 7.95 15.63 8.46
C PHE A 108 8.59 14.89 7.27
N GLY A 109 7.90 13.92 6.69
CA GLY A 109 8.38 13.18 5.51
C GLY A 109 7.63 13.54 4.23
N GLU A 110 6.32 13.76 4.31
CA GLU A 110 5.46 14.06 3.17
C GLU A 110 4.78 15.43 3.30
N PHE A 111 4.70 15.95 4.50
CA PHE A 111 4.30 17.35 4.76
C PHE A 111 4.99 17.87 6.01
N LEU A 112 5.16 19.17 6.09
CA LEU A 112 5.74 19.85 7.25
C LEU A 112 4.65 20.51 8.08
N PRO A 113 4.28 19.93 9.25
CA PRO A 113 3.34 20.57 10.15
C PRO A 113 3.86 21.96 10.55
N MET A 114 2.99 22.98 10.53
CA MET A 114 3.36 24.36 10.85
C MET A 114 4.64 24.84 10.13
N ARG A 115 4.69 24.67 8.82
CA ARG A 115 5.85 24.96 7.95
C ARG A 115 6.53 26.30 8.28
N ASN A 116 5.76 27.33 8.63
CA ASN A 116 6.27 28.66 8.97
C ASN A 116 7.20 28.65 10.21
N PHE A 117 7.02 27.69 11.13
CA PHE A 117 7.86 27.54 12.33
C PHE A 117 9.03 26.56 12.11
N PHE A 118 8.86 25.59 11.23
CA PHE A 118 9.81 24.49 11.00
C PHE A 118 10.52 24.56 9.66
N SER A 119 10.63 25.74 9.04
CA SER A 119 11.29 25.93 7.73
C SER A 119 12.73 25.40 7.68
N PHE A 120 13.45 25.38 8.81
CA PHE A 120 14.80 24.83 8.90
C PHE A 120 14.86 23.29 8.69
N ILE A 121 13.73 22.58 8.73
CA ILE A 121 13.64 21.14 8.50
C ILE A 121 13.23 20.82 7.04
N GLU A 122 13.04 21.81 6.18
CA GLU A 122 12.68 21.59 4.76
C GLU A 122 13.64 20.68 3.99
N GLN A 123 14.89 20.60 4.43
CA GLN A 123 15.86 19.66 3.85
C GLN A 123 15.43 18.19 3.98
N ILE A 124 14.57 17.86 4.93
CA ILE A 124 14.05 16.51 5.18
C ILE A 124 12.73 16.28 4.43
N SER A 125 11.77 17.18 4.55
CA SER A 125 10.42 17.07 3.97
C SER A 125 10.35 17.46 2.49
N GLY A 126 11.36 18.18 2.01
CA GLY A 126 11.37 18.75 0.66
C GLY A 126 10.64 20.11 0.58
N PRO A 127 10.76 20.80 -0.56
CA PRO A 127 10.25 22.16 -0.74
C PRO A 127 8.71 22.21 -0.87
N GLN A 128 8.07 21.08 -1.13
CA GLN A 128 6.63 21.00 -1.35
C GLN A 128 5.99 19.87 -0.58
N ASP A 129 4.85 20.16 0.05
CA ASP A 129 4.04 19.17 0.75
C ASP A 129 3.20 18.36 -0.24
N PHE A 130 3.03 17.08 0.07
CA PHE A 130 2.00 16.28 -0.55
C PHE A 130 0.62 16.64 0.00
N SER A 131 -0.40 16.45 -0.83
CA SER A 131 -1.80 16.64 -0.46
C SER A 131 -2.48 15.30 -0.16
N ASN A 132 -3.44 15.33 0.77
CA ASN A 132 -4.22 14.15 1.13
C ASN A 132 -5.18 13.75 0.00
N GLY A 133 -5.22 12.46 -0.32
CA GLY A 133 -6.18 11.91 -1.26
C GLY A 133 -7.62 11.91 -0.71
N LEU A 134 -8.59 12.15 -1.60
CA LEU A 134 -10.02 12.12 -1.26
C LEU A 134 -10.73 10.87 -1.79
N ASP A 135 -10.12 10.11 -2.69
CA ASP A 135 -10.70 8.94 -3.34
C ASP A 135 -11.17 7.87 -2.35
N ASN A 136 -12.18 7.11 -2.73
CA ASN A 136 -12.57 5.93 -1.96
C ASN A 136 -11.44 4.90 -1.98
N ARG A 137 -11.19 4.25 -0.82
CA ARG A 137 -10.16 3.23 -0.66
C ARG A 137 -10.65 1.88 -1.20
N LEU A 138 -10.98 1.85 -2.49
CA LEU A 138 -11.41 0.64 -3.20
C LEU A 138 -11.08 0.75 -4.69
N ILE A 139 -10.32 -0.19 -5.20
CA ILE A 139 -10.07 -0.34 -6.63
C ILE A 139 -10.61 -1.70 -7.09
N LYS A 140 -11.39 -1.70 -8.17
CA LYS A 140 -11.88 -2.93 -8.82
C LYS A 140 -11.12 -3.13 -10.13
N ILE A 141 -10.59 -4.33 -10.33
CA ILE A 141 -9.95 -4.77 -11.58
C ILE A 141 -10.91 -5.74 -12.26
N GLY A 142 -11.53 -5.28 -13.35
CA GLY A 142 -12.65 -6.03 -13.96
C GLY A 142 -13.77 -6.26 -12.96
N GLU A 143 -14.45 -7.39 -13.11
CA GLU A 143 -15.45 -7.88 -12.15
C GLU A 143 -14.88 -8.90 -11.17
N GLU A 144 -13.66 -9.35 -11.42
CA GLU A 144 -13.07 -10.50 -10.75
C GLU A 144 -12.31 -10.17 -9.47
N LEU A 145 -11.65 -9.01 -9.41
CA LEU A 145 -10.80 -8.64 -8.29
C LEU A 145 -11.08 -7.23 -7.79
N SER A 146 -11.29 -7.10 -6.50
CA SER A 146 -11.34 -5.82 -5.80
C SER A 146 -10.28 -5.77 -4.70
N PHE A 147 -9.62 -4.62 -4.55
CA PHE A 147 -8.63 -4.49 -3.51
C PHE A 147 -8.68 -3.15 -2.79
N ILE A 148 -8.18 -3.17 -1.56
CA ILE A 148 -7.97 -1.99 -0.72
C ILE A 148 -6.55 -1.49 -0.99
N PRO A 149 -6.39 -0.32 -1.64
CA PRO A 149 -5.07 0.27 -1.82
C PRO A 149 -4.55 0.85 -0.49
N VAL A 150 -3.29 0.55 -0.18
CA VAL A 150 -2.60 1.01 1.03
C VAL A 150 -1.20 1.47 0.63
N ILE A 151 -0.86 2.72 0.92
CA ILE A 151 0.44 3.28 0.58
C ILE A 151 1.26 3.45 1.86
N CYS A 152 2.34 2.66 1.97
CA CYS A 152 3.36 2.74 3.02
C CYS A 152 2.77 2.72 4.45
N TYR A 153 3.05 3.76 5.20
CA TYR A 153 2.68 4.00 6.59
C TYR A 153 1.18 3.87 6.90
N GLU A 154 0.30 3.99 5.91
CA GLU A 154 -1.15 3.84 6.11
C GLU A 154 -1.56 2.50 6.73
N ILE A 155 -0.75 1.44 6.52
CA ILE A 155 -1.01 0.10 7.08
C ILE A 155 -1.08 0.09 8.61
N ILE A 156 -0.49 1.07 9.28
CA ILE A 156 -0.50 1.19 10.75
C ILE A 156 -1.89 1.57 11.26
N PHE A 157 -2.64 2.36 10.50
CA PHE A 157 -3.93 2.94 10.90
C PHE A 157 -5.11 2.02 10.56
N TYR A 158 -5.17 0.84 11.19
CA TYR A 158 -6.16 -0.19 10.87
C TYR A 158 -7.61 0.33 10.84
N TRP A 159 -7.98 1.26 11.74
CA TRP A 159 -9.32 1.85 11.82
C TRP A 159 -9.68 2.77 10.65
N LYS A 160 -8.71 3.18 9.83
CA LYS A 160 -8.92 3.99 8.62
C LYS A 160 -8.85 3.18 7.33
N LEU A 161 -8.47 1.90 7.39
CA LEU A 161 -8.30 1.07 6.21
C LEU A 161 -9.62 0.48 5.72
N ILE A 162 -10.46 0.00 6.62
CA ILE A 162 -11.71 -0.68 6.28
C ILE A 162 -12.91 0.16 6.71
N ASN A 163 -13.89 0.28 5.80
CA ASN A 163 -15.16 0.95 6.01
C ASN A 163 -16.27 0.23 5.21
N LYS A 164 -17.51 0.75 5.26
CA LYS A 164 -18.67 0.15 4.58
C LYS A 164 -18.50 0.02 3.06
N ILE A 165 -17.64 0.83 2.42
CA ILE A 165 -17.47 0.83 0.96
C ILE A 165 -16.54 -0.30 0.52
N ASN A 166 -15.55 -0.64 1.34
CA ASN A 166 -14.45 -1.53 0.95
C ASN A 166 -14.36 -2.82 1.77
N TYR A 167 -15.24 -3.05 2.75
CA TYR A 167 -15.14 -4.24 3.60
C TYR A 167 -15.28 -5.56 2.82
N ASP A 168 -15.99 -5.53 1.66
CA ASP A 168 -16.13 -6.67 0.76
C ASP A 168 -14.99 -6.82 -0.26
N ALA A 169 -13.98 -5.97 -0.22
CA ALA A 169 -12.82 -6.12 -1.08
C ALA A 169 -12.15 -7.47 -0.85
N ASP A 170 -11.61 -8.04 -1.90
CA ASP A 170 -11.04 -9.38 -1.90
C ASP A 170 -9.71 -9.45 -1.14
N ILE A 171 -8.82 -8.48 -1.39
CA ILE A 171 -7.46 -8.43 -0.84
C ILE A 171 -7.06 -6.99 -0.45
N LEU A 172 -5.94 -6.85 0.23
CA LEU A 172 -5.24 -5.57 0.36
C LEU A 172 -3.97 -5.58 -0.48
N ILE A 173 -3.64 -4.44 -1.07
CA ILE A 173 -2.36 -4.24 -1.75
C ILE A 173 -1.64 -3.08 -1.07
N ASN A 174 -0.53 -3.39 -0.41
CA ASN A 174 0.33 -2.44 0.28
C ASN A 174 1.60 -2.20 -0.53
N ILE A 175 1.71 -1.04 -1.16
CA ILE A 175 2.96 -0.60 -1.79
C ILE A 175 3.72 0.32 -0.84
N THR A 176 5.02 0.13 -0.69
CA THR A 176 5.80 0.85 0.32
C THR A 176 7.24 1.10 -0.09
N ASN A 177 7.88 2.03 0.62
CA ASN A 177 9.31 2.28 0.52
C ASN A 177 9.91 2.36 1.93
N ASP A 178 10.45 1.24 2.39
CA ASP A 178 10.92 1.10 3.78
C ASP A 178 12.27 1.76 4.04
N LYS A 179 12.85 2.45 3.08
CA LYS A 179 14.17 3.08 3.23
C LYS A 179 14.24 4.09 4.38
N TRP A 180 13.12 4.70 4.71
CA TRP A 180 12.99 5.62 5.82
C TRP A 180 13.19 4.97 7.20
N PHE A 181 12.95 3.66 7.28
CA PHE A 181 13.05 2.89 8.54
C PHE A 181 14.43 2.29 8.77
N GLY A 182 15.42 2.65 7.93
CA GLY A 182 16.76 2.06 8.00
C GLY A 182 16.84 0.64 7.46
N SER A 183 17.86 -0.12 7.89
CA SER A 183 18.13 -1.48 7.39
C SER A 183 18.13 -2.56 8.48
N LEU A 184 17.78 -2.22 9.71
CA LEU A 184 17.79 -3.15 10.84
C LEU A 184 16.37 -3.62 11.19
N LEU A 185 15.77 -3.06 12.21
CA LEU A 185 14.48 -3.51 12.76
C LEU A 185 13.26 -2.94 12.04
N GLY A 186 13.35 -1.69 11.56
CA GLY A 186 12.20 -0.95 11.04
C GLY A 186 11.44 -1.65 9.90
N PRO A 187 12.10 -2.15 8.83
CA PRO A 187 11.43 -2.88 7.75
C PRO A 187 10.72 -4.14 8.23
N TYR A 188 11.29 -4.86 9.21
CA TYR A 188 10.68 -6.07 9.78
C TYR A 188 9.48 -5.74 10.67
N GLN A 189 9.55 -4.66 11.48
CA GLN A 189 8.42 -4.18 12.27
C GLN A 189 7.26 -3.77 11.36
N HIS A 190 7.55 -3.08 10.25
CA HIS A 190 6.54 -2.68 9.28
C HIS A 190 5.92 -3.89 8.55
N LEU A 191 6.71 -4.92 8.22
CA LEU A 191 6.21 -6.20 7.73
C LEU A 191 5.31 -6.89 8.76
N TYR A 192 5.73 -6.91 10.03
CA TYR A 192 4.95 -7.53 11.11
C TYR A 192 3.58 -6.88 11.28
N LEU A 193 3.51 -5.54 11.24
CA LEU A 193 2.24 -4.83 11.24
C LEU A 193 1.37 -5.19 10.03
N THR A 194 1.98 -5.36 8.85
CA THR A 194 1.25 -5.84 7.67
C THR A 194 0.66 -7.24 7.88
N LYS A 195 1.42 -8.15 8.50
CA LYS A 195 0.93 -9.49 8.86
C LYS A 195 -0.27 -9.44 9.82
N LEU A 196 -0.19 -8.58 10.84
CA LEU A 196 -1.32 -8.39 11.78
C LEU A 196 -2.58 -7.93 11.04
N ARG A 197 -2.47 -7.01 10.08
CA ARG A 197 -3.62 -6.55 9.28
C ARG A 197 -4.27 -7.69 8.51
N ALA A 198 -3.49 -8.65 7.99
CA ALA A 198 -4.02 -9.77 7.24
C ALA A 198 -4.99 -10.63 8.09
N SER A 199 -4.58 -10.96 9.31
CA SER A 199 -5.45 -11.73 10.23
C SER A 199 -6.59 -10.88 10.80
N GLU A 200 -6.35 -9.63 11.19
CA GLU A 200 -7.39 -8.75 11.72
C GLU A 200 -8.54 -8.51 10.74
N PHE A 201 -8.20 -8.35 9.46
CA PHE A 201 -9.21 -8.12 8.43
C PHE A 201 -9.69 -9.41 7.76
N ASN A 202 -9.10 -10.55 8.14
CA ASN A 202 -9.33 -11.84 7.50
C ASN A 202 -9.21 -11.76 5.97
N LYS A 203 -8.20 -11.01 5.50
CA LYS A 203 -7.94 -10.76 4.09
C LYS A 203 -6.48 -10.97 3.76
N PRO A 204 -6.18 -11.61 2.62
CA PRO A 204 -4.81 -11.67 2.13
C PRO A 204 -4.25 -10.29 1.84
N ILE A 205 -2.94 -10.14 2.05
CA ILE A 205 -2.23 -8.89 1.74
C ILE A 205 -1.06 -9.18 0.82
N ILE A 206 -1.00 -8.42 -0.27
CA ILE A 206 0.18 -8.39 -1.14
C ILE A 206 0.93 -7.12 -0.81
N ARG A 207 2.09 -7.29 -0.19
CA ARG A 207 2.99 -6.20 0.17
C ARG A 207 4.15 -6.14 -0.81
N VAL A 208 4.39 -4.98 -1.41
CA VAL A 208 5.53 -4.75 -2.29
C VAL A 208 6.32 -3.55 -1.78
N SER A 209 7.54 -3.80 -1.36
CA SER A 209 8.47 -2.76 -0.89
C SER A 209 9.53 -2.45 -1.94
N ASN A 210 9.98 -1.21 -2.01
CA ASN A 210 11.08 -0.84 -2.90
C ASN A 210 12.41 -1.49 -2.47
N ASN A 211 12.67 -1.56 -1.17
CA ASN A 211 13.94 -2.05 -0.62
C ASN A 211 13.78 -2.82 0.71
N GLY A 212 12.59 -2.82 1.28
CA GLY A 212 12.25 -3.61 2.47
C GLY A 212 12.03 -5.08 2.14
N VAL A 213 11.13 -5.71 2.88
CA VAL A 213 10.70 -7.08 2.60
C VAL A 213 9.34 -7.03 1.90
N SER A 214 9.32 -7.43 0.63
CA SER A 214 8.08 -7.68 -0.10
C SER A 214 7.55 -9.06 0.27
N ALA A 215 6.23 -9.23 0.37
CA ALA A 215 5.65 -10.51 0.79
C ALA A 215 4.22 -10.69 0.26
N ILE A 216 3.85 -11.94 0.00
CA ILE A 216 2.49 -12.40 -0.21
C ILE A 216 2.05 -13.08 1.07
N ILE A 217 0.99 -12.60 1.69
CA ILE A 217 0.54 -12.99 3.03
C ILE A 217 -0.91 -13.47 2.93
N ASP A 218 -1.21 -14.64 3.48
CA ASP A 218 -2.57 -15.14 3.54
C ASP A 218 -3.41 -14.45 4.63
N ASN A 219 -4.70 -14.72 4.67
CA ASN A 219 -5.62 -14.17 5.66
C ASN A 219 -5.39 -14.68 7.10
N LYS A 220 -4.50 -15.65 7.30
CA LYS A 220 -4.06 -16.17 8.61
C LYS A 220 -2.68 -15.63 9.02
N SER A 221 -2.15 -14.64 8.29
CA SER A 221 -0.82 -14.05 8.50
C SER A 221 0.36 -14.97 8.16
N ASN A 222 0.16 -16.07 7.42
CA ASN A 222 1.27 -16.87 6.93
C ASN A 222 1.90 -16.20 5.72
N ILE A 223 3.23 -16.15 5.68
CA ILE A 223 3.96 -15.67 4.52
C ILE A 223 4.08 -16.80 3.52
N LEU A 224 3.49 -16.62 2.33
CA LEU A 224 3.50 -17.60 1.24
C LEU A 224 4.74 -17.44 0.37
N ALA A 225 5.19 -16.19 0.17
CA ALA A 225 6.41 -15.86 -0.57
C ALA A 225 6.95 -14.51 -0.06
N TYR A 226 8.27 -14.32 -0.08
CA TYR A 226 8.90 -13.07 0.36
C TYR A 226 10.23 -12.81 -0.31
N SER A 227 10.63 -11.53 -0.37
CA SER A 227 11.93 -11.07 -0.88
C SER A 227 12.92 -10.82 0.26
N LYS A 228 14.20 -10.78 -0.10
CA LYS A 228 15.27 -10.33 0.82
C LYS A 228 15.32 -8.80 0.89
N LEU A 229 15.69 -8.29 2.06
CA LEU A 229 15.93 -6.86 2.30
C LEU A 229 17.04 -6.33 1.38
N ASN A 230 16.86 -5.13 0.82
CA ASN A 230 17.83 -4.40 0.01
C ASN A 230 18.28 -5.11 -1.28
N ASN A 231 17.53 -6.08 -1.79
CA ASN A 231 17.82 -6.77 -3.04
C ASN A 231 16.85 -6.36 -4.15
N TYR A 232 17.32 -6.49 -5.40
CA TYR A 232 16.42 -6.56 -6.54
C TYR A 232 15.88 -7.98 -6.63
N GLU A 233 14.56 -8.15 -6.58
CA GLU A 233 13.92 -9.46 -6.69
C GLU A 233 12.60 -9.37 -7.43
N GLU A 234 12.32 -10.40 -8.21
CA GLU A 234 11.05 -10.65 -8.87
C GLU A 234 10.51 -11.98 -8.36
N ILE A 235 9.30 -11.99 -7.81
CA ILE A 235 8.68 -13.17 -7.24
C ILE A 235 7.36 -13.39 -7.93
N GLU A 236 7.20 -14.56 -8.55
CA GLU A 236 5.93 -15.01 -9.11
C GLU A 236 5.29 -16.05 -8.18
N HIS A 237 3.99 -15.92 -7.97
CA HIS A 237 3.23 -16.83 -7.12
C HIS A 237 1.82 -16.98 -7.65
N SER A 238 1.35 -18.25 -7.71
CA SER A 238 -0.06 -18.53 -8.00
C SER A 238 -0.85 -18.41 -6.72
N PHE A 239 -1.68 -17.40 -6.65
CA PHE A 239 -2.41 -17.04 -5.45
C PHE A 239 -3.88 -17.49 -5.58
N THR A 240 -4.26 -18.40 -4.73
CA THR A 240 -5.64 -18.89 -4.64
C THR A 240 -6.26 -18.41 -3.35
N TYR A 241 -7.39 -17.74 -3.42
CA TYR A 241 -8.12 -17.34 -2.23
C TYR A 241 -9.63 -17.54 -2.39
N ARG A 242 -10.28 -17.70 -1.24
CA ARG A 242 -11.73 -17.71 -1.14
C ARG A 242 -12.18 -16.38 -0.56
N LYS A 243 -13.15 -15.74 -1.20
CA LYS A 243 -13.75 -14.53 -0.65
C LYS A 243 -14.35 -14.86 0.71
N ASN A 244 -13.81 -14.27 1.76
CA ASN A 244 -14.33 -14.38 3.12
C ASN A 244 -15.00 -13.07 3.49
N ASN A 245 -16.17 -13.14 4.11
CA ASN A 245 -16.78 -11.98 4.72
C ASN A 245 -15.90 -11.50 5.86
N SER A 246 -15.60 -10.21 5.90
CA SER A 246 -14.75 -9.66 6.94
C SER A 246 -15.45 -9.71 8.31
N LEU A 247 -14.67 -10.00 9.36
CA LEU A 247 -15.11 -9.93 10.75
C LEU A 247 -15.28 -8.49 11.26
N PHE A 248 -15.37 -7.50 10.36
CA PHE A 248 -15.43 -6.09 10.73
C PHE A 248 -16.51 -5.74 11.74
N VAL A 249 -17.65 -6.44 11.70
CA VAL A 249 -18.73 -6.27 12.66
C VAL A 249 -18.31 -6.77 14.05
N PHE A 250 -17.61 -7.92 14.13
CA PHE A 250 -17.14 -8.49 15.39
C PHE A 250 -16.13 -7.61 16.12
N HIS A 251 -15.27 -6.88 15.40
CA HIS A 251 -14.26 -6.03 16.01
C HIS A 251 -14.88 -4.88 16.85
N LYS A 252 -15.95 -4.27 16.35
CA LYS A 252 -16.68 -3.26 17.12
C LYS A 252 -17.36 -3.87 18.34
N PHE A 253 -18.00 -5.02 18.21
CA PHE A 253 -18.63 -5.69 19.34
C PHE A 253 -17.63 -6.13 20.41
N PHE A 254 -16.44 -6.58 20.00
CA PHE A 254 -15.38 -6.96 20.94
C PHE A 254 -14.92 -5.76 21.78
N LEU A 255 -14.69 -4.61 21.16
CA LEU A 255 -14.32 -3.39 21.87
C LEU A 255 -15.42 -2.94 22.86
N PHE A 256 -16.66 -2.97 22.42
CA PHE A 256 -17.83 -2.66 23.30
C PHE A 256 -17.96 -3.65 24.44
N SER A 257 -17.72 -4.94 24.20
CA SER A 257 -17.76 -5.95 25.27
C SER A 257 -16.64 -5.77 26.30
N LEU A 258 -15.44 -5.39 25.90
CA LEU A 258 -14.36 -5.06 26.82
C LEU A 258 -14.66 -3.84 27.68
N ILE A 259 -15.20 -2.77 27.07
CA ILE A 259 -15.61 -1.56 27.78
C ILE A 259 -16.74 -1.91 28.77
N PHE A 260 -17.70 -2.70 28.36
CA PHE A 260 -18.81 -3.14 29.20
C PHE A 260 -18.32 -3.98 30.40
N LEU A 261 -17.43 -4.94 30.17
CA LEU A 261 -16.77 -5.73 31.24
C LEU A 261 -15.99 -4.84 32.19
N PHE A 262 -15.27 -3.84 31.69
CA PHE A 262 -14.56 -2.88 32.54
C PHE A 262 -15.50 -2.10 33.48
N PHE A 263 -16.63 -1.63 32.98
CA PHE A 263 -17.65 -0.95 33.82
C PHE A 263 -18.30 -1.90 34.83
N ILE A 264 -18.55 -3.15 34.45
CA ILE A 264 -19.05 -4.18 35.38
C ILE A 264 -18.05 -4.39 36.53
N THR A 265 -16.77 -4.55 36.24
CA THR A 265 -15.74 -4.76 37.26
C THR A 265 -15.64 -3.57 38.22
N ILE A 266 -15.73 -2.34 37.72
CA ILE A 266 -15.75 -1.15 38.57
C ILE A 266 -17.01 -1.12 39.45
N PHE A 267 -18.18 -1.44 38.90
CA PHE A 267 -19.44 -1.45 39.65
C PHE A 267 -19.40 -2.45 40.81
N PHE A 268 -18.94 -3.68 40.57
CA PHE A 268 -18.83 -4.69 41.64
C PHE A 268 -17.68 -4.42 42.61
N SER A 269 -16.63 -3.77 42.18
CA SER A 269 -15.54 -3.34 43.08
C SER A 269 -16.02 -2.28 44.07
N LYS A 270 -16.82 -1.31 43.64
CA LYS A 270 -17.37 -0.28 44.55
C LYS A 270 -18.35 -0.84 45.57
N ASN A 271 -19.11 -1.86 45.23
CA ASN A 271 -20.03 -2.47 46.19
C ASN A 271 -19.35 -3.31 47.26
N LYS A 272 -18.15 -3.83 47.00
CA LYS A 272 -17.34 -4.55 48.01
C LYS A 272 -16.64 -3.67 49.04
N THR A 273 -16.46 -2.38 48.77
CA THR A 273 -15.84 -1.42 49.67
C THR A 273 -16.85 -0.72 50.59
N ASN A 274 -18.15 -1.00 50.45
CA ASN A 274 -19.23 -0.42 51.25
C ASN A 274 -19.84 -1.47 52.25
N GLU A 275 -19.28 -2.66 52.30
CA GLU A 275 -19.48 -3.65 53.37
C GLU A 275 -18.25 -3.70 54.29
#